data_4b186fdec6cbdd9e92d7cdfca8bd9b1f
#
_entry.id   4b186fdec6cbdd9e92d7cdfca8bd9b1f
#
_cell.length_a   1.000
_cell.length_b   1.000
_cell.length_c   1.000
_cell.angle_alpha   90.00
_cell.angle_beta   90.00
_cell.angle_gamma   90.00
#
_symmetry.space_group_name_H-M   'P 1'
#
loop_
_entity.id
_entity.type
_entity.pdbx_description
1 polymer ?
#
loop_
_entity_poly.entity_id
_entity_poly.type
_entity_poly.pdbx_seq_one_letter_code
_entity_poly.pdbx_strand_id
1 'polypeptide(L)'
;MENHKLVLPENLNQYGFLFGGYLLKWIDEYAWIAASLDYPDSNFVTVGMDKVEFNRTVKNGTILRFKVDKIKQGNTSVKYSVEVVSSCCGRQG
;
A
#
# COMPACT_ATOMS: atom_id res chain seq x y z
N MET A 1 4.31 -0.97 -10.71
CA MET A 1 3.55 -2.16 -10.29
C MET A 1 2.28 -1.72 -9.58
N GLU A 2 1.18 -2.30 -9.94
CA GLU A 2 -0.10 -2.03 -9.29
C GLU A 2 -0.63 -3.28 -8.63
N ASN A 3 -1.18 -3.12 -7.45
CA ASN A 3 -1.84 -4.17 -6.71
C ASN A 3 -3.15 -3.68 -6.13
N HIS A 4 -4.07 -4.58 -5.99
CA HIS A 4 -5.35 -4.30 -5.36
C HIS A 4 -5.49 -5.11 -4.08
N LYS A 5 -6.12 -4.51 -3.09
CA LYS A 5 -6.36 -5.17 -1.81
C LYS A 5 -7.81 -4.95 -1.39
N LEU A 6 -8.48 -6.04 -1.09
CA LEU A 6 -9.83 -5.99 -0.55
C LEU A 6 -9.75 -5.81 0.96
N VAL A 7 -10.45 -4.80 1.46
CA VAL A 7 -10.55 -4.57 2.90
C VAL A 7 -11.59 -5.52 3.48
N LEU A 8 -11.16 -6.36 4.41
CA LEU A 8 -11.99 -7.36 5.06
C LEU A 8 -12.38 -6.92 6.47
N PRO A 9 -13.43 -7.53 7.05
CA PRO A 9 -13.83 -7.17 8.42
C PRO A 9 -12.70 -7.27 9.45
N GLU A 10 -11.80 -8.23 9.30
CA GLU A 10 -10.65 -8.42 10.19
C GLU A 10 -9.64 -7.26 10.11
N ASN A 11 -9.70 -6.45 9.07
CA ASN A 11 -8.80 -5.32 8.88
C ASN A 11 -9.32 -4.04 9.53
N LEU A 12 -10.50 -4.08 10.13
CA LEU A 12 -11.17 -2.91 10.68
C LEU A 12 -10.82 -2.70 12.15
N ASN A 13 -10.87 -1.43 12.56
CA ASN A 13 -10.72 -1.08 13.96
C ASN A 13 -12.07 -1.21 14.68
N GLN A 14 -12.12 -0.83 15.95
CA GLN A 14 -13.33 -0.92 16.76
C GLN A 14 -14.46 0.00 16.28
N TYR A 15 -14.15 0.95 15.41
CA TYR A 15 -15.16 1.87 14.84
C TYR A 15 -15.68 1.43 13.48
N GLY A 16 -15.20 0.30 12.97
CA GLY A 16 -15.62 -0.21 11.66
C GLY A 16 -14.87 0.38 10.48
N PHE A 17 -13.72 0.99 10.71
CA PHE A 17 -12.89 1.58 9.65
C PHE A 17 -11.55 0.86 9.55
N LEU A 18 -10.91 0.93 8.38
CA LEU A 18 -9.61 0.33 8.19
C LEU A 18 -8.61 0.80 9.26
N PHE A 19 -7.99 -0.17 9.92
CA PHE A 19 -6.94 0.10 10.90
C PHE A 19 -5.67 0.56 10.18
N GLY A 20 -5.12 1.71 10.62
CA GLY A 20 -3.96 2.31 9.95
C GLY A 20 -2.73 1.41 9.89
N GLY A 21 -2.56 0.56 10.88
CA GLY A 21 -1.46 -0.40 10.91
C GLY A 21 -1.49 -1.40 9.75
N TYR A 22 -2.68 -1.82 9.34
CA TYR A 22 -2.81 -2.68 8.16
C TYR A 22 -2.40 -1.95 6.89
N LEU A 23 -2.81 -0.69 6.77
CA LEU A 23 -2.44 0.12 5.61
C LEU A 23 -0.93 0.26 5.48
N LEU A 24 -0.25 0.60 6.57
CA LEU A 24 1.20 0.73 6.58
C LEU A 24 1.89 -0.59 6.27
N LYS A 25 1.38 -1.69 6.81
CA LYS A 25 1.90 -3.02 6.53
C LYS A 25 1.81 -3.35 5.04
N TRP A 26 0.69 -3.05 4.41
CA TRP A 26 0.50 -3.33 2.98
C TRP A 26 1.40 -2.46 2.12
N ILE A 27 1.58 -1.19 2.49
CA ILE A 27 2.49 -0.29 1.79
C ILE A 27 3.91 -0.85 1.80
N ASP A 28 4.40 -1.25 2.97
CA ASP A 28 5.73 -1.85 3.11
C ASP A 28 5.84 -3.14 2.32
N GLU A 29 4.83 -3.99 2.40
CA GLU A 29 4.83 -5.29 1.74
C GLU A 29 4.87 -5.15 0.22
N TYR A 30 4.05 -4.28 -0.35
CA TYR A 30 4.04 -4.10 -1.80
C TYR A 30 5.32 -3.43 -2.31
N ALA A 31 5.87 -2.49 -1.56
CA ALA A 31 7.15 -1.89 -1.93
C ALA A 31 8.28 -2.92 -1.87
N TRP A 32 8.27 -3.78 -0.86
CA TRP A 32 9.24 -4.87 -0.73
C TRP A 32 9.13 -5.86 -1.89
N ILE A 33 7.91 -6.21 -2.28
CA ILE A 33 7.67 -7.11 -3.40
C ILE A 33 8.22 -6.50 -4.69
N ALA A 34 7.93 -5.23 -4.96
CA ALA A 34 8.42 -4.54 -6.14
C ALA A 34 9.95 -4.51 -6.17
N ALA A 35 10.56 -4.17 -5.04
CA ALA A 35 12.01 -4.12 -4.94
C ALA A 35 12.66 -5.50 -5.13
N SER A 36 12.05 -6.53 -4.56
CA SER A 36 12.56 -7.89 -4.66
C SER A 36 12.49 -8.43 -6.08
N LEU A 37 11.47 -8.04 -6.82
CA LEU A 37 11.34 -8.44 -8.23
C LEU A 37 12.33 -7.69 -9.12
N ASP A 38 12.56 -6.42 -8.83
CA ASP A 38 13.51 -5.61 -9.62
C ASP A 38 14.98 -5.91 -9.28
N TYR A 39 15.25 -6.19 -8.02
CA TYR A 39 16.61 -6.37 -7.50
C TYR A 39 16.67 -7.58 -6.56
N PRO A 40 16.61 -8.81 -7.09
CA PRO A 40 16.51 -10.00 -6.24
C PRO A 40 17.71 -10.23 -5.32
N ASP A 41 18.86 -9.68 -5.66
CA ASP A 41 20.07 -9.84 -4.86
C ASP A 41 20.35 -8.69 -3.90
N SER A 42 19.45 -7.72 -3.82
CA SER A 42 19.62 -6.54 -2.97
C SER A 42 18.78 -6.59 -1.73
N ASN A 43 19.31 -6.03 -0.64
CA ASN A 43 18.62 -5.95 0.64
C ASN A 43 18.26 -4.52 1.04
N PHE A 44 18.45 -3.54 0.16
CA PHE A 44 18.18 -2.15 0.51
C PHE A 44 16.89 -1.69 -0.12
N VAL A 45 15.95 -1.32 0.72
CA VAL A 45 14.70 -0.72 0.27
C VAL A 45 14.42 0.47 1.15
N THR A 46 14.28 1.63 0.53
CA THR A 46 13.74 2.80 1.19
C THR A 46 12.36 3.05 0.60
N VAL A 47 11.37 3.00 1.46
CA VAL A 47 9.99 3.21 1.03
C VAL A 47 9.58 4.64 1.37
N GLY A 48 9.17 5.39 0.36
CA GLY A 48 8.55 6.68 0.54
C GLY A 48 7.07 6.58 0.25
N MET A 49 6.25 7.06 1.16
CA MET A 49 4.82 7.15 0.91
C MET A 49 4.54 8.51 0.26
N ASP A 50 4.15 8.49 -1.01
CA ASP A 50 4.01 9.70 -1.78
C ASP A 50 2.61 10.29 -1.69
N LYS A 51 1.58 9.46 -1.80
CA LYS A 51 0.23 9.95 -1.83
C LYS A 51 -0.75 8.92 -1.28
N VAL A 52 -1.50 9.36 -0.28
CA VAL A 52 -2.60 8.56 0.25
C VAL A 52 -3.87 9.36 0.05
N GLU A 53 -4.70 8.93 -0.89
CA GLU A 53 -5.96 9.60 -1.18
C GLU A 53 -7.11 8.83 -0.58
N PHE A 54 -7.47 9.21 0.63
CA PHE A 54 -8.70 8.75 1.25
C PHE A 54 -9.57 9.97 1.53
N ASN A 55 -10.54 10.20 0.69
CA ASN A 55 -11.51 11.25 0.93
C ASN A 55 -12.51 10.85 2.00
N ARG A 56 -12.50 9.59 2.40
CA ARG A 56 -13.44 9.02 3.39
C ARG A 56 -12.77 7.93 4.17
N THR A 57 -13.37 7.60 5.32
CA THR A 57 -12.98 6.42 6.08
C THR A 57 -13.15 5.17 5.23
N VAL A 58 -12.15 4.31 5.24
CA VAL A 58 -12.17 3.09 4.45
C VAL A 58 -12.95 2.02 5.20
N LYS A 59 -13.97 1.48 4.56
CA LYS A 59 -14.89 0.52 5.17
C LYS A 59 -14.68 -0.88 4.60
N ASN A 60 -15.36 -1.84 5.23
CA ASN A 60 -15.39 -3.22 4.75
C ASN A 60 -15.82 -3.27 3.28
N GLY A 61 -15.13 -4.07 2.50
CA GLY A 61 -15.44 -4.25 1.08
C GLY A 61 -14.84 -3.22 0.14
N THR A 62 -14.14 -2.22 0.67
CA THR A 62 -13.44 -1.26 -0.17
C THR A 62 -12.28 -1.96 -0.86
N ILE A 63 -12.08 -1.64 -2.14
CA ILE A 63 -10.92 -2.12 -2.88
C ILE A 63 -9.92 -0.98 -2.99
N LEU A 64 -8.74 -1.18 -2.42
CA LEU A 64 -7.65 -0.22 -2.46
C LEU A 64 -6.71 -0.58 -3.61
N ARG A 65 -6.27 0.43 -4.35
CA ARG A 65 -5.23 0.27 -5.37
C ARG A 65 -3.93 0.85 -4.85
N PHE A 66 -2.90 0.02 -4.89
CA PHE A 66 -1.54 0.40 -4.51
C PHE A 66 -0.70 0.49 -5.77
N LYS A 67 -0.25 1.68 -6.10
CA LYS A 67 0.65 1.90 -7.23
C LYS A 67 2.05 2.13 -6.70
N VAL A 68 2.96 1.25 -7.06
CA VAL A 68 4.34 1.28 -6.59
C VAL A 68 5.25 1.62 -7.75
N ASP A 69 5.99 2.71 -7.63
CA ASP A 69 6.90 3.19 -8.66
C ASP A 69 8.29 3.40 -8.08
N LYS A 70 9.31 3.02 -8.85
CA LYS A 70 10.69 3.31 -8.48
C LYS A 70 10.96 4.77 -8.78
N ILE A 71 11.37 5.53 -7.75
CA ILE A 71 11.62 6.96 -7.89
C ILE A 71 13.10 7.22 -8.15
N LYS A 72 13.96 6.55 -7.40
CA LYS A 72 15.37 6.85 -7.40
C LYS A 72 16.19 5.60 -7.08
N GLN A 73 17.29 5.42 -7.80
CA GLN A 73 18.26 4.39 -7.52
C GLN A 73 19.61 5.04 -7.22
N GLY A 74 20.10 4.81 -6.00
CA GLY A 74 21.46 5.20 -5.63
C GLY A 74 22.40 4.03 -5.71
N ASN A 75 23.66 4.23 -5.32
CA ASN A 75 24.68 3.17 -5.34
C ASN A 75 24.37 2.07 -4.32
N THR A 76 23.73 2.43 -3.21
CA THR A 76 23.48 1.51 -2.11
C THR A 76 22.02 1.45 -1.69
N SER A 77 21.13 2.16 -2.39
CA SER A 77 19.73 2.21 -2.01
C SER A 77 18.84 2.41 -3.22
N VAL A 78 17.62 1.91 -3.11
CA VAL A 78 16.56 2.12 -4.09
C VAL A 78 15.37 2.68 -3.36
N LYS A 79 14.80 3.76 -3.90
CA LYS A 79 13.64 4.39 -3.29
C LYS A 79 12.38 4.13 -4.13
N TYR A 80 11.33 3.70 -3.46
CA TYR A 80 10.02 3.46 -4.07
C TYR A 80 8.98 4.42 -3.52
N SER A 81 8.09 4.86 -4.39
CA SER A 81 6.92 5.65 -4.01
C SER A 81 5.70 4.76 -4.08
N VAL A 82 4.85 4.86 -3.08
CA VAL A 82 3.58 4.12 -3.05
C VAL A 82 2.42 5.11 -3.01
N GLU A 83 1.56 5.01 -4.01
CA GLU A 83 0.32 5.76 -4.05
C GLU A 83 -0.82 4.82 -3.73
N VAL A 84 -1.68 5.22 -2.81
CA VAL A 84 -2.82 4.42 -2.39
C VAL A 84 -4.10 5.19 -2.64
N VAL A 85 -5.00 4.60 -3.40
CA VAL A 85 -6.29 5.22 -3.70
C VAL A 85 -7.41 4.20 -3.50
N SER A 86 -8.59 4.70 -3.15
CA SER A 86 -9.78 3.88 -3.11
C SER A 86 -10.26 3.67 -4.54
N SER A 87 -10.14 2.45 -5.02
CA SER A 87 -10.48 2.12 -6.41
C SER A 87 -11.97 1.79 -6.56
N CYS A 88 -12.57 1.27 -5.54
CA CYS A 88 -13.99 0.98 -5.50
C CYS A 88 -14.50 0.95 -4.06
N CYS A 89 -15.68 1.13 -3.96
CA CYS A 89 -16.68 1.44 -3.00
C CYS A 89 -16.77 0.42 -1.88
N GLY A 90 -16.76 0.89 -0.65
CA GLY A 90 -17.10 0.06 0.48
C GLY A 90 -18.54 -0.40 0.37
N ARG A 91 -18.78 -1.65 0.73
CA ARG A 91 -20.14 -2.15 0.86
C ARG A 91 -20.58 -1.99 2.29
N GLN A 92 -21.78 -1.49 2.44
CA GLN A 92 -22.40 -1.49 3.74
C GLN A 92 -22.96 -2.86 4.03
N GLY A 93 -22.58 -3.34 5.08
CA GLY A 93 -23.05 -4.50 5.77
C GLY A 93 -23.61 -5.60 5.54
#